data_40d5f9950759487d4efa62dabfb0f197
#
_entry.id   40d5f9950759487d4efa62dabfb0f197
#
_cell.length_a   1.000
_cell.length_b   1.000
_cell.length_c   1.000
_cell.angle_alpha   90.00
_cell.angle_beta   90.00
_cell.angle_gamma   90.00
#
_symmetry.space_group_name_H-M   'P 1'
#
loop_
_entity.id
_entity.type
_entity.pdbx_description
1 polymer ?
#
loop_
_entity_poly.entity_id
_entity_poly.type
_entity_poly.pdbx_seq_one_letter_code
_entity_poly.pdbx_strand_id
1 'polypeptide(L)'
;MKRFLVLDSFLGLCALALIVHHSHIERSISELAFFRNASQFAGFFFALSGFLIYRHYVASFKTPRLLHEFVISRVCRVLPLHVAVLLFFIGFECLKLLLERRGLSLSFPAFSGDRAPSEILPNLLLIQAWWPGFNALSFNYPSWLISVQFYLWMVFGVIAYALPGIARKVFALLGLLAFVALFEDFGAIPRNVLWGTACFFAGAMTYRIYARLHSTPGPIVASVLEVAILASIGWVMSDAEPPLTIELGLLFCVAILIFAHEAGIVSQLLKLRVFPALGRLWLSIYLTHAAVIFVLATGLTVAGKFGGFALLVDRPGEAPGTLLRYLSTGSALNDNLLMLLVVVAVVVVSMLTHRYIEAPGIRLGENWKHGTRFHRRKDDPPQRQA
;
A
#
# COMPACT_ATOMS: atom_id res chain seq x y z
N MET A 1 -12.16 -19.42 -8.30
CA MET A 1 -12.21 -19.10 -6.85
C MET A 1 -13.09 -17.87 -6.64
N LYS A 2 -13.93 -17.83 -5.60
CA LYS A 2 -14.76 -16.66 -5.26
C LYS A 2 -13.86 -15.45 -4.97
N ARG A 3 -14.10 -14.29 -5.57
CA ARG A 3 -13.42 -13.03 -5.30
C ARG A 3 -14.11 -12.36 -4.11
N PHE A 4 -13.33 -11.78 -3.20
CA PHE A 4 -13.86 -11.00 -2.09
C PHE A 4 -14.03 -9.55 -2.51
N LEU A 5 -15.20 -9.21 -3.05
CA LEU A 5 -15.46 -7.87 -3.60
C LEU A 5 -15.40 -6.79 -2.53
N VAL A 6 -15.89 -7.11 -1.33
CA VAL A 6 -15.90 -6.17 -0.20
C VAL A 6 -14.48 -5.85 0.28
N LEU A 7 -13.62 -6.86 0.37
CA LEU A 7 -12.22 -6.66 0.76
C LEU A 7 -11.44 -5.87 -0.30
N ASP A 8 -11.74 -6.10 -1.59
CA ASP A 8 -11.20 -5.26 -2.67
C ASP A 8 -11.65 -3.81 -2.52
N SER A 9 -12.92 -3.56 -2.17
CA SER A 9 -13.47 -2.21 -1.96
C SER A 9 -12.75 -1.47 -0.83
N PHE A 10 -12.44 -2.16 0.27
CA PHE A 10 -11.64 -1.57 1.35
C PHE A 10 -10.24 -1.16 0.91
N LEU A 11 -9.56 -1.91 0.04
CA LEU A 11 -8.27 -1.47 -0.52
C LEU A 11 -8.37 -0.10 -1.19
N GLY A 12 -9.43 0.11 -1.96
CA GLY A 12 -9.67 1.40 -2.62
C GLY A 12 -9.97 2.52 -1.62
N LEU A 13 -10.82 2.28 -0.63
CA LEU A 13 -11.17 3.26 0.40
C LEU A 13 -9.98 3.63 1.28
N CYS A 14 -9.19 2.66 1.72
CA CYS A 14 -7.96 2.92 2.47
C CYS A 14 -6.94 3.71 1.63
N ALA A 15 -6.83 3.43 0.32
CA ALA A 15 -5.96 4.20 -0.56
C ALA A 15 -6.44 5.65 -0.72
N LEU A 16 -7.77 5.91 -0.79
CA LEU A 16 -8.33 7.26 -0.79
C LEU A 16 -8.07 8.00 0.54
N ALA A 17 -8.21 7.31 1.68
CA ALA A 17 -7.90 7.90 2.98
C ALA A 17 -6.42 8.33 3.09
N LEU A 18 -5.50 7.57 2.48
CA LEU A 18 -4.09 7.93 2.41
C LEU A 18 -3.81 9.16 1.51
N ILE A 19 -4.60 9.41 0.45
CA ILE A 19 -4.50 10.66 -0.31
C ILE A 19 -4.81 11.83 0.63
N VAL A 20 -5.91 11.74 1.38
CA VAL A 20 -6.34 12.79 2.31
C VAL A 20 -5.26 13.02 3.38
N HIS A 21 -4.73 11.95 3.97
CA HIS A 21 -3.65 11.99 4.97
C HIS A 21 -2.42 12.77 4.48
N HIS A 22 -1.95 12.48 3.26
CA HIS A 22 -0.72 13.06 2.74
C HIS A 22 -0.91 14.43 2.06
N SER A 23 -2.14 14.93 1.95
CA SER A 23 -2.38 16.19 1.23
C SER A 23 -2.04 17.45 2.02
N HIS A 24 -2.06 17.39 3.35
CA HIS A 24 -1.75 18.50 4.26
C HIS A 24 -2.40 19.83 3.80
N ILE A 25 -3.74 19.85 3.72
CA ILE A 25 -4.51 21.03 3.36
C ILE A 25 -5.19 21.58 4.62
N GLU A 26 -4.84 22.80 5.00
CA GLU A 26 -5.34 23.46 6.19
C GLU A 26 -6.88 23.60 6.15
N ARG A 27 -7.55 23.51 7.28
CA ARG A 27 -9.03 23.65 7.42
C ARG A 27 -9.85 22.71 6.53
N SER A 28 -9.25 21.59 6.05
CA SER A 28 -9.95 20.56 5.31
C SER A 28 -10.21 19.32 6.16
N ILE A 29 -10.86 18.32 5.57
CA ILE A 29 -11.07 17.01 6.22
C ILE A 29 -9.76 16.29 6.58
N SER A 30 -8.60 16.68 6.02
CA SER A 30 -7.30 16.09 6.37
C SER A 30 -6.92 16.33 7.83
N GLU A 31 -7.47 17.37 8.46
CA GLU A 31 -7.19 17.71 9.85
C GLU A 31 -8.01 16.89 10.86
N LEU A 32 -9.00 16.11 10.40
CA LEU A 32 -9.71 15.19 11.29
C LEU A 32 -8.75 14.09 11.75
N ALA A 33 -8.75 13.78 13.06
CA ALA A 33 -7.86 12.80 13.67
C ALA A 33 -7.88 11.44 12.92
N PHE A 34 -9.05 11.00 12.49
CA PHE A 34 -9.20 9.80 11.65
C PHE A 34 -8.29 9.81 10.40
N PHE A 35 -8.25 10.92 9.67
CA PHE A 35 -7.41 11.03 8.46
C PHE A 35 -5.95 11.29 8.79
N ARG A 36 -5.66 12.01 9.87
CA ARG A 36 -4.28 12.19 10.37
C ARG A 36 -3.64 10.86 10.76
N ASN A 37 -4.44 9.90 11.23
CA ASN A 37 -4.00 8.55 11.56
C ASN A 37 -4.11 7.54 10.40
N ALA A 38 -4.50 7.96 9.18
CA ALA A 38 -4.76 7.03 8.08
C ALA A 38 -3.52 6.27 7.58
N SER A 39 -2.29 6.70 7.92
CA SER A 39 -1.07 5.92 7.70
C SER A 39 -1.14 4.52 8.32
N GLN A 40 -1.93 4.33 9.40
CA GLN A 40 -2.16 3.05 10.05
C GLN A 40 -2.86 2.02 9.15
N PHE A 41 -3.57 2.45 8.09
CA PHE A 41 -4.12 1.52 7.09
C PHE A 41 -3.06 0.69 6.36
N ALA A 42 -1.77 1.04 6.47
CA ALA A 42 -0.70 0.15 6.03
C ALA A 42 -0.82 -1.25 6.67
N GLY A 43 -1.19 -1.34 7.95
CA GLY A 43 -1.46 -2.62 8.63
C GLY A 43 -2.59 -3.42 8.00
N PHE A 44 -3.66 -2.75 7.54
CA PHE A 44 -4.75 -3.39 6.79
C PHE A 44 -4.27 -3.97 5.45
N PHE A 45 -3.45 -3.22 4.69
CA PHE A 45 -2.89 -3.70 3.43
C PHE A 45 -2.01 -4.94 3.65
N PHE A 46 -1.15 -4.96 4.67
CA PHE A 46 -0.34 -6.12 5.02
C PHE A 46 -1.19 -7.32 5.43
N ALA A 47 -2.15 -7.13 6.35
CA ALA A 47 -3.01 -8.20 6.84
C ALA A 47 -3.87 -8.81 5.72
N LEU A 48 -4.49 -7.96 4.88
CA LEU A 48 -5.28 -8.43 3.76
C LEU A 48 -4.43 -9.16 2.72
N SER A 49 -3.22 -8.67 2.46
CA SER A 49 -2.30 -9.34 1.55
C SER A 49 -1.91 -10.73 2.07
N GLY A 50 -1.59 -10.86 3.36
CA GLY A 50 -1.33 -12.15 4.00
C GLY A 50 -2.50 -13.13 3.89
N PHE A 51 -3.72 -12.64 4.17
CA PHE A 51 -4.97 -13.39 4.04
C PHE A 51 -5.17 -13.94 2.62
N LEU A 52 -5.03 -13.07 1.61
CA LEU A 52 -5.25 -13.44 0.21
C LEU A 52 -4.17 -14.38 -0.33
N ILE A 53 -2.90 -14.15 0.02
CA ILE A 53 -1.79 -14.98 -0.44
C ILE A 53 -1.85 -16.36 0.20
N TYR A 54 -2.13 -16.44 1.50
CA TYR A 54 -2.27 -17.72 2.16
C TYR A 54 -3.38 -18.57 1.50
N ARG A 55 -4.54 -17.97 1.21
CA ARG A 55 -5.64 -18.61 0.50
C ARG A 55 -5.22 -19.24 -0.84
N HIS A 56 -4.45 -18.47 -1.61
CA HIS A 56 -4.17 -18.86 -3.00
C HIS A 56 -2.99 -19.83 -3.12
N TYR A 57 -2.02 -19.74 -2.21
CA TYR A 57 -0.71 -20.31 -2.46
C TYR A 57 -0.20 -21.28 -1.39
N VAL A 58 -0.78 -21.33 -0.18
CA VAL A 58 -0.23 -22.16 0.90
C VAL A 58 -0.10 -23.66 0.55
N ALA A 59 -0.96 -24.17 -0.33
CA ALA A 59 -0.93 -25.56 -0.80
C ALA A 59 -0.41 -25.69 -2.25
N SER A 60 0.02 -24.60 -2.87
CA SER A 60 0.28 -24.55 -4.32
C SER A 60 1.74 -24.78 -4.68
N PHE A 61 2.68 -24.48 -3.79
CA PHE A 61 4.12 -24.54 -4.07
C PHE A 61 4.69 -25.98 -4.02
N LYS A 62 4.30 -26.82 -4.99
CA LYS A 62 4.76 -28.19 -5.08
C LYS A 62 6.02 -28.36 -5.94
N THR A 63 6.39 -27.34 -6.72
CA THR A 63 7.52 -27.38 -7.64
C THR A 63 8.24 -26.04 -7.68
N PRO A 64 9.56 -25.97 -8.00
CA PRO A 64 10.30 -24.73 -8.17
C PRO A 64 9.66 -23.80 -9.19
N ARG A 65 9.06 -24.35 -10.23
CA ARG A 65 8.36 -23.62 -11.28
C ARG A 65 7.20 -22.79 -10.73
N LEU A 66 6.39 -23.35 -9.84
CA LEU A 66 5.24 -22.62 -9.26
C LEU A 66 5.70 -21.46 -8.36
N LEU A 67 6.83 -21.63 -7.67
CA LEU A 67 7.47 -20.54 -6.94
C LEU A 67 7.95 -19.45 -7.90
N HIS A 68 8.61 -19.82 -8.98
CA HIS A 68 9.07 -18.88 -10.01
C HIS A 68 7.91 -18.14 -10.69
N GLU A 69 6.83 -18.84 -11.07
CA GLU A 69 5.60 -18.22 -11.61
C GLU A 69 4.98 -17.23 -10.61
N PHE A 70 5.03 -17.54 -9.31
CA PHE A 70 4.59 -16.65 -8.26
C PHE A 70 5.46 -15.37 -8.21
N VAL A 71 6.78 -15.52 -8.16
CA VAL A 71 7.73 -14.39 -8.12
C VAL A 71 7.53 -13.47 -9.32
N ILE A 72 7.53 -14.01 -10.53
CA ILE A 72 7.30 -13.23 -11.77
C ILE A 72 5.98 -12.48 -11.73
N SER A 73 4.92 -13.12 -11.23
CA SER A 73 3.61 -12.47 -11.07
C SER A 73 3.65 -11.25 -10.14
N ARG A 74 4.45 -11.30 -9.08
CA ARG A 74 4.60 -10.17 -8.14
C ARG A 74 5.47 -9.07 -8.72
N VAL A 75 6.58 -9.45 -9.33
CA VAL A 75 7.49 -8.54 -10.06
C VAL A 75 6.71 -7.75 -11.13
N CYS A 76 6.05 -8.47 -12.04
CA CYS A 76 5.31 -7.85 -13.15
C CYS A 76 4.10 -7.00 -12.69
N ARG A 77 3.57 -7.24 -11.52
CA ARG A 77 2.48 -6.44 -10.96
C ARG A 77 2.97 -5.12 -10.38
N VAL A 78 4.11 -5.12 -9.71
CA VAL A 78 4.55 -3.97 -8.87
C VAL A 78 5.61 -3.13 -9.57
N LEU A 79 6.67 -3.77 -10.09
CA LEU A 79 7.84 -3.05 -10.59
C LEU A 79 7.54 -2.08 -11.74
N PRO A 80 6.70 -2.38 -12.74
CA PRO A 80 6.50 -1.45 -13.85
C PRO A 80 6.03 -0.07 -13.39
N LEU A 81 5.03 -0.03 -12.50
CA LEU A 81 4.51 1.24 -11.99
C LEU A 81 5.46 1.89 -10.99
N HIS A 82 6.07 1.12 -10.09
CA HIS A 82 7.06 1.63 -9.14
C HIS A 82 8.23 2.30 -9.85
N VAL A 83 8.82 1.65 -10.85
CA VAL A 83 9.92 2.20 -11.64
C VAL A 83 9.49 3.44 -12.41
N ALA A 84 8.29 3.44 -13.00
CA ALA A 84 7.78 4.62 -13.70
C ALA A 84 7.67 5.85 -12.78
N VAL A 85 7.17 5.67 -11.54
CA VAL A 85 7.09 6.75 -10.55
C VAL A 85 8.47 7.15 -10.03
N LEU A 86 9.39 6.21 -9.83
CA LEU A 86 10.76 6.51 -9.47
C LEU A 86 11.46 7.36 -10.55
N LEU A 87 11.32 6.96 -11.82
CA LEU A 87 11.86 7.72 -12.97
C LEU A 87 11.25 9.12 -13.08
N PHE A 88 9.96 9.28 -12.75
CA PHE A 88 9.33 10.60 -12.66
C PHE A 88 10.06 11.50 -11.65
N PHE A 89 10.31 11.01 -10.43
CA PHE A 89 11.02 11.80 -9.42
C PHE A 89 12.48 12.08 -9.78
N ILE A 90 13.19 11.10 -10.37
CA ILE A 90 14.55 11.30 -10.88
C ILE A 90 14.57 12.36 -11.99
N GLY A 91 13.63 12.30 -12.93
CA GLY A 91 13.48 13.29 -13.99
C GLY A 91 13.22 14.70 -13.45
N PHE A 92 12.43 14.79 -12.39
CA PHE A 92 12.22 16.08 -11.71
C PHE A 92 13.50 16.61 -11.06
N GLU A 93 14.29 15.76 -10.40
CA GLU A 93 15.60 16.19 -9.84
C GLU A 93 16.59 16.58 -10.94
N CYS A 94 16.58 15.89 -12.10
CA CYS A 94 17.37 16.32 -13.26
C CYS A 94 16.95 17.70 -13.77
N LEU A 95 15.63 17.95 -13.89
CA LEU A 95 15.11 19.26 -14.27
C LEU A 95 15.54 20.35 -13.28
N LYS A 96 15.45 20.06 -12.00
CA LYS A 96 15.89 20.94 -10.93
C LYS A 96 17.37 21.29 -11.05
N LEU A 97 18.24 20.30 -11.30
CA LEU A 97 19.67 20.50 -11.53
C LEU A 97 19.94 21.39 -12.75
N LEU A 98 19.17 21.25 -13.83
CA LEU A 98 19.29 22.10 -15.01
C LEU A 98 18.88 23.56 -14.72
N LEU A 99 17.86 23.76 -13.89
CA LEU A 99 17.42 25.11 -13.48
C LEU A 99 18.45 25.77 -12.57
N GLU A 100 19.02 25.02 -11.62
CA GLU A 100 20.09 25.51 -10.74
C GLU A 100 21.34 25.95 -11.52
N ARG A 101 21.73 25.18 -12.55
CA ARG A 101 22.85 25.56 -13.45
C ARG A 101 22.58 26.86 -14.23
N ARG A 102 21.31 27.26 -14.35
CA ARG A 102 20.89 28.54 -14.96
C ARG A 102 20.69 29.68 -13.95
N GLY A 103 21.08 29.45 -12.69
CA GLY A 103 20.97 30.44 -11.60
C GLY A 103 19.59 30.54 -10.95
N LEU A 104 18.67 29.60 -11.26
CA LEU A 104 17.36 29.51 -10.64
C LEU A 104 17.42 28.53 -9.46
N SER A 105 17.61 29.04 -8.24
CA SER A 105 17.60 28.19 -7.04
C SER A 105 16.19 27.86 -6.60
N LEU A 106 15.94 26.57 -6.31
CA LEU A 106 14.75 26.06 -5.64
C LEU A 106 15.07 25.85 -4.15
N SER A 107 14.04 25.57 -3.34
CA SER A 107 14.14 25.54 -1.86
C SER A 107 15.23 24.60 -1.32
N PHE A 108 15.55 23.51 -2.03
CA PHE A 108 16.59 22.54 -1.68
C PHE A 108 17.44 22.23 -2.91
N PRO A 109 18.76 21.96 -2.77
CA PRO A 109 19.63 21.57 -3.89
C PRO A 109 19.13 20.28 -4.57
N ALA A 110 19.39 20.19 -5.89
CA ALA A 110 19.04 18.98 -6.65
C ALA A 110 19.77 17.76 -6.10
N PHE A 111 19.13 16.60 -6.11
CA PHE A 111 19.67 15.34 -5.63
C PHE A 111 20.22 15.39 -4.18
N SER A 112 19.54 16.13 -3.28
CA SER A 112 19.91 16.24 -1.88
C SER A 112 18.87 15.66 -0.94
N GLY A 113 19.25 15.38 0.32
CA GLY A 113 18.36 14.85 1.35
C GLY A 113 17.69 13.54 0.93
N ASP A 114 16.37 13.49 1.04
CA ASP A 114 15.56 12.29 0.71
C ASP A 114 15.63 11.86 -0.76
N ARG A 115 16.26 12.66 -1.62
CA ARG A 115 16.43 12.40 -3.06
C ARG A 115 17.90 12.29 -3.47
N ALA A 116 18.76 11.91 -2.52
CA ALA A 116 20.17 11.69 -2.79
C ALA A 116 20.37 10.55 -3.80
N PRO A 117 21.41 10.60 -4.67
CA PRO A 117 21.67 9.55 -5.66
C PRO A 117 21.90 8.17 -5.04
N SER A 118 22.41 8.11 -3.80
CA SER A 118 22.59 6.87 -3.03
C SER A 118 21.30 6.10 -2.79
N GLU A 119 20.16 6.79 -2.78
CA GLU A 119 18.84 6.19 -2.53
C GLU A 119 18.19 5.61 -3.81
N ILE A 120 18.75 5.86 -5.01
CA ILE A 120 18.18 5.37 -6.27
C ILE A 120 18.21 3.85 -6.33
N LEU A 121 19.36 3.24 -6.05
CA LEU A 121 19.51 1.79 -6.12
C LEU A 121 18.67 1.05 -5.05
N PRO A 122 18.64 1.46 -3.78
CA PRO A 122 17.73 0.90 -2.79
C PRO A 122 16.26 0.95 -3.21
N ASN A 123 15.80 2.07 -3.77
CA ASN A 123 14.43 2.19 -4.29
C ASN A 123 14.19 1.29 -5.49
N LEU A 124 15.10 1.23 -6.46
CA LEU A 124 14.96 0.37 -7.64
C LEU A 124 14.81 -1.10 -7.26
N LEU A 125 15.54 -1.54 -6.23
CA LEU A 125 15.51 -2.91 -5.71
C LEU A 125 14.41 -3.15 -4.67
N LEU A 126 13.65 -2.12 -4.28
CA LEU A 126 12.64 -2.18 -3.22
C LEU A 126 13.20 -2.60 -1.85
N ILE A 127 14.48 -2.27 -1.54
CA ILE A 127 15.12 -2.58 -0.26
C ILE A 127 15.22 -1.37 0.69
N GLN A 128 14.75 -0.20 0.27
CA GLN A 128 14.88 1.05 1.02
C GLN A 128 14.25 1.02 2.42
N ALA A 129 13.24 0.17 2.65
CA ALA A 129 12.60 0.06 3.96
C ALA A 129 13.19 -1.05 4.85
N TRP A 130 14.14 -1.85 4.34
CA TRP A 130 14.65 -3.06 5.03
C TRP A 130 15.92 -2.83 5.83
N TRP A 131 16.68 -1.80 5.48
CA TRP A 131 17.98 -1.53 6.10
C TRP A 131 17.97 -0.18 6.79
N PRO A 132 18.38 -0.08 8.08
CA PRO A 132 18.38 1.19 8.82
C PRO A 132 19.25 2.29 8.20
N GLY A 133 20.25 1.92 7.37
CA GLY A 133 21.12 2.86 6.68
C GLY A 133 20.52 3.48 5.41
N PHE A 134 19.34 3.03 4.96
CA PHE A 134 18.62 3.62 3.82
C PHE A 134 17.45 4.47 4.30
N ASN A 135 17.06 5.44 3.49
CA ASN A 135 15.88 6.23 3.79
C ASN A 135 14.62 5.59 3.19
N ALA A 136 13.80 4.98 4.04
CA ALA A 136 12.56 4.32 3.65
C ALA A 136 11.57 5.26 2.94
N LEU A 137 11.65 6.57 3.19
CA LEU A 137 10.76 7.59 2.63
C LEU A 137 11.36 8.32 1.42
N SER A 138 12.51 7.87 0.90
CA SER A 138 13.21 8.51 -0.20
C SER A 138 12.42 8.44 -1.51
N PHE A 139 12.59 9.45 -2.36
CA PHE A 139 11.91 9.68 -3.65
C PHE A 139 10.38 9.66 -3.56
N ASN A 140 9.79 8.49 -3.56
CA ASN A 140 8.34 8.26 -3.44
C ASN A 140 8.04 7.72 -2.04
N TYR A 141 7.81 8.60 -1.07
CA TYR A 141 7.64 8.22 0.33
C TYR A 141 6.60 7.08 0.58
N PRO A 142 5.48 6.92 -0.16
CA PRO A 142 4.60 5.79 0.08
C PRO A 142 5.20 4.43 -0.29
N SER A 143 6.26 4.40 -1.10
CA SER A 143 6.82 3.14 -1.63
C SER A 143 7.43 2.22 -0.57
N TRP A 144 7.65 2.72 0.68
CA TRP A 144 8.13 1.89 1.79
C TRP A 144 7.24 0.68 2.06
N LEU A 145 5.92 0.84 2.01
CA LEU A 145 4.97 -0.26 2.21
C LEU A 145 5.15 -1.33 1.13
N ILE A 146 5.30 -0.90 -0.12
CA ILE A 146 5.51 -1.81 -1.26
C ILE A 146 6.84 -2.54 -1.13
N SER A 147 7.90 -1.86 -0.66
CA SER A 147 9.19 -2.46 -0.33
C SER A 147 9.02 -3.60 0.67
N VAL A 148 8.40 -3.35 1.82
CA VAL A 148 8.14 -4.37 2.84
C VAL A 148 7.26 -5.49 2.29
N GLN A 149 6.15 -5.14 1.64
CA GLN A 149 5.17 -6.08 1.10
C GLN A 149 5.78 -7.03 0.07
N PHE A 150 6.65 -6.52 -0.82
CA PHE A 150 7.28 -7.30 -1.87
C PHE A 150 8.14 -8.43 -1.29
N TYR A 151 8.98 -8.13 -0.32
CA TYR A 151 9.83 -9.14 0.30
C TYR A 151 9.06 -10.08 1.24
N LEU A 152 7.99 -9.63 1.89
CA LEU A 152 7.11 -10.54 2.63
C LEU A 152 6.45 -11.59 1.72
N TRP A 153 6.11 -11.23 0.47
CA TRP A 153 5.65 -12.21 -0.51
C TRP A 153 6.74 -13.22 -0.87
N MET A 154 7.99 -12.76 -1.03
CA MET A 154 9.12 -13.65 -1.34
C MET A 154 9.37 -14.62 -0.18
N VAL A 155 9.46 -14.11 1.05
CA VAL A 155 9.62 -14.90 2.28
C VAL A 155 8.50 -15.94 2.41
N PHE A 156 7.24 -15.53 2.21
CA PHE A 156 6.10 -16.45 2.23
C PHE A 156 6.25 -17.57 1.19
N GLY A 157 6.59 -17.22 -0.04
CA GLY A 157 6.74 -18.19 -1.13
C GLY A 157 7.86 -19.19 -0.87
N VAL A 158 9.02 -18.70 -0.42
CA VAL A 158 10.18 -19.55 -0.10
C VAL A 158 9.86 -20.51 1.05
N ILE A 159 9.26 -20.03 2.14
CA ILE A 159 8.89 -20.89 3.30
C ILE A 159 7.83 -21.91 2.88
N ALA A 160 6.81 -21.51 2.14
CA ALA A 160 5.76 -22.42 1.71
C ALA A 160 6.27 -23.50 0.75
N TYR A 161 7.31 -23.21 -0.05
CA TYR A 161 7.99 -24.16 -0.92
C TYR A 161 8.97 -25.06 -0.18
N ALA A 162 9.87 -24.48 0.63
CA ALA A 162 10.96 -25.21 1.27
C ALA A 162 10.51 -26.03 2.49
N LEU A 163 9.46 -25.59 3.20
CA LEU A 163 9.01 -26.17 4.45
C LEU A 163 7.49 -26.49 4.45
N PRO A 164 6.94 -27.18 3.42
CA PRO A 164 5.49 -27.34 3.24
C PRO A 164 4.81 -27.99 4.45
N GLY A 165 5.47 -28.92 5.15
CA GLY A 165 4.94 -29.62 6.33
C GLY A 165 4.78 -28.74 7.57
N ILE A 166 5.65 -27.75 7.75
CA ILE A 166 5.69 -26.88 8.92
C ILE A 166 5.48 -25.41 8.61
N ALA A 167 5.32 -25.04 7.34
CA ALA A 167 5.16 -23.65 6.88
C ALA A 167 4.13 -22.86 7.73
N ARG A 168 3.03 -23.49 8.09
CA ARG A 168 1.98 -22.90 8.93
C ARG A 168 2.48 -22.50 10.33
N LYS A 169 3.31 -23.36 10.95
CA LYS A 169 3.90 -23.07 12.26
C LYS A 169 4.92 -21.96 12.15
N VAL A 170 5.72 -21.97 11.07
CA VAL A 170 6.73 -20.94 10.79
C VAL A 170 6.05 -19.59 10.56
N PHE A 171 4.96 -19.51 9.80
CA PHE A 171 4.21 -18.26 9.60
C PHE A 171 3.63 -17.72 10.91
N ALA A 172 3.03 -18.57 11.74
CA ALA A 172 2.52 -18.16 13.05
C ALA A 172 3.65 -17.67 13.96
N LEU A 173 4.79 -18.35 13.95
CA LEU A 173 5.98 -17.97 14.73
C LEU A 173 6.56 -16.64 14.26
N LEU A 174 6.71 -16.42 12.94
CA LEU A 174 7.20 -15.16 12.40
C LEU A 174 6.29 -13.98 12.76
N GLY A 175 4.97 -14.17 12.65
CA GLY A 175 4.00 -13.15 13.08
C GLY A 175 4.11 -12.84 14.57
N LEU A 176 4.21 -13.86 15.41
CA LEU A 176 4.35 -13.72 16.86
C LEU A 176 5.69 -13.05 17.23
N LEU A 177 6.80 -13.49 16.67
CA LEU A 177 8.12 -12.90 16.94
C LEU A 177 8.18 -11.44 16.50
N ALA A 178 7.66 -11.11 15.32
CA ALA A 178 7.58 -9.72 14.85
C ALA A 178 6.69 -8.86 15.76
N PHE A 179 5.58 -9.44 16.25
CA PHE A 179 4.69 -8.78 17.18
C PHE A 179 5.38 -8.52 18.54
N VAL A 180 6.09 -9.52 19.09
CA VAL A 180 6.85 -9.35 20.35
C VAL A 180 7.97 -8.32 20.17
N ALA A 181 8.70 -8.38 19.04
CA ALA A 181 9.78 -7.45 18.74
C ALA A 181 9.33 -5.98 18.56
N LEU A 182 8.04 -5.73 18.35
CA LEU A 182 7.49 -4.36 18.35
C LEU A 182 7.45 -3.71 19.74
N PHE A 183 7.41 -4.51 20.82
CA PHE A 183 7.48 -4.01 22.20
C PHE A 183 8.93 -3.77 22.66
N GLU A 184 9.87 -4.53 22.10
CA GLU A 184 11.29 -4.38 22.37
C GLU A 184 11.87 -3.44 21.29
N ASP A 185 12.65 -2.44 21.66
CA ASP A 185 13.31 -1.57 20.67
C ASP A 185 14.49 -2.29 20.01
N PHE A 186 14.15 -3.25 19.16
CA PHE A 186 15.12 -4.04 18.38
C PHE A 186 15.66 -3.19 17.22
N GLY A 187 16.55 -2.25 17.51
CA GLY A 187 17.09 -1.29 16.53
C GLY A 187 17.75 -1.91 15.28
N ALA A 188 17.96 -3.23 15.24
CA ALA A 188 18.50 -3.94 14.09
C ALA A 188 17.50 -4.09 12.93
N ILE A 189 16.18 -4.09 13.20
CA ILE A 189 15.13 -4.24 12.18
C ILE A 189 14.21 -3.03 12.24
N PRO A 190 13.99 -2.33 11.10
CA PRO A 190 13.11 -1.18 11.07
C PRO A 190 11.70 -1.51 11.58
N ARG A 191 11.13 -0.63 12.41
CA ARG A 191 9.80 -0.82 13.03
C ARG A 191 8.70 -1.10 11.98
N ASN A 192 8.78 -0.45 10.83
CA ASN A 192 7.84 -0.65 9.72
C ASN A 192 7.88 -2.08 9.16
N VAL A 193 9.06 -2.71 9.13
CA VAL A 193 9.25 -4.09 8.68
C VAL A 193 8.65 -5.06 9.71
N LEU A 194 8.92 -4.83 10.99
CA LEU A 194 8.35 -5.64 12.08
C LEU A 194 6.82 -5.57 12.04
N TRP A 195 6.26 -4.36 11.93
CA TRP A 195 4.82 -4.17 11.86
C TRP A 195 4.19 -4.81 10.63
N GLY A 196 4.79 -4.59 9.45
CA GLY A 196 4.35 -5.25 8.23
C GLY A 196 4.39 -6.77 8.32
N THR A 197 5.43 -7.33 8.94
CA THR A 197 5.59 -8.77 9.16
C THR A 197 4.51 -9.31 10.11
N ALA A 198 4.29 -8.64 11.25
CA ALA A 198 3.27 -9.02 12.22
C ALA A 198 1.87 -9.04 11.58
N CYS A 199 1.47 -7.94 10.94
CA CYS A 199 0.17 -7.83 10.29
C CYS A 199 -0.01 -8.83 9.14
N PHE A 200 1.02 -9.02 8.29
CA PHE A 200 0.95 -9.94 7.15
C PHE A 200 0.72 -11.38 7.60
N PHE A 201 1.50 -11.87 8.55
CA PHE A 201 1.35 -13.24 9.02
C PHE A 201 0.13 -13.43 9.93
N ALA A 202 -0.30 -12.41 10.68
CA ALA A 202 -1.59 -12.41 11.37
C ALA A 202 -2.74 -12.54 10.37
N GLY A 203 -2.72 -11.80 9.26
CA GLY A 203 -3.69 -11.92 8.17
C GLY A 203 -3.71 -13.32 7.52
N ALA A 204 -2.53 -13.92 7.33
CA ALA A 204 -2.41 -15.30 6.85
C ALA A 204 -3.07 -16.30 7.84
N MET A 205 -2.93 -16.07 9.15
CA MET A 205 -3.60 -16.91 10.17
C MET A 205 -5.09 -16.61 10.24
N THR A 206 -5.53 -15.38 10.01
CA THR A 206 -6.94 -15.01 9.90
C THR A 206 -7.66 -15.79 8.79
N TYR A 207 -7.01 -16.03 7.64
CA TYR A 207 -7.60 -16.91 6.62
C TYR A 207 -7.85 -18.32 7.12
N ARG A 208 -6.98 -18.89 7.97
CA ARG A 208 -7.18 -20.23 8.54
C ARG A 208 -8.40 -20.28 9.47
N ILE A 209 -8.62 -19.20 10.24
CA ILE A 209 -9.81 -19.08 11.08
C ILE A 209 -11.04 -19.03 10.17
N TYR A 210 -11.04 -18.14 9.16
CA TYR A 210 -12.11 -18.02 8.18
C TYR A 210 -12.45 -19.37 7.51
N ALA A 211 -11.43 -20.11 7.08
CA ALA A 211 -11.61 -21.41 6.40
C ALA A 211 -12.18 -22.53 7.30
N ARG A 212 -12.14 -22.36 8.63
CA ARG A 212 -12.72 -23.28 9.61
C ARG A 212 -14.16 -22.89 10.02
N LEU A 213 -14.55 -21.67 9.77
CA LEU A 213 -15.93 -21.23 10.01
C LEU A 213 -16.81 -21.77 8.89
N HIS A 214 -17.62 -22.78 9.22
CA HIS A 214 -18.45 -23.48 8.24
C HIS A 214 -19.79 -22.78 7.98
N SER A 215 -20.17 -21.84 8.85
CA SER A 215 -21.42 -21.09 8.74
C SER A 215 -21.17 -19.59 8.49
N THR A 216 -21.92 -19.02 7.56
CA THR A 216 -22.02 -17.56 7.45
C THR A 216 -23.00 -17.04 8.49
N PRO A 217 -22.68 -15.97 9.24
CA PRO A 217 -23.64 -15.36 10.14
C PRO A 217 -24.88 -14.87 9.37
N GLY A 218 -26.04 -14.94 10.00
CA GLY A 218 -27.28 -14.36 9.44
C GLY A 218 -27.11 -12.86 9.17
N PRO A 219 -27.89 -12.30 8.23
CA PRO A 219 -27.68 -10.92 7.75
C PRO A 219 -27.76 -9.85 8.85
N ILE A 220 -28.60 -10.04 9.85
CA ILE A 220 -28.72 -9.11 10.98
C ILE A 220 -27.45 -9.15 11.84
N VAL A 221 -27.00 -10.34 12.24
CA VAL A 221 -25.78 -10.52 13.05
C VAL A 221 -24.56 -10.00 12.28
N ALA A 222 -24.45 -10.32 10.99
CA ALA A 222 -23.39 -9.81 10.13
C ALA A 222 -23.39 -8.28 10.09
N SER A 223 -24.55 -7.63 9.94
CA SER A 223 -24.67 -6.18 9.90
C SER A 223 -24.23 -5.53 11.21
N VAL A 224 -24.63 -6.11 12.35
CA VAL A 224 -24.19 -5.61 13.67
C VAL A 224 -22.68 -5.74 13.81
N LEU A 225 -22.10 -6.88 13.45
CA LEU A 225 -20.65 -7.10 13.51
C LEU A 225 -19.88 -6.15 12.57
N GLU A 226 -20.37 -5.94 11.34
CA GLU A 226 -19.79 -5.03 10.36
C GLU A 226 -19.78 -3.58 10.88
N VAL A 227 -20.89 -3.09 11.44
CA VAL A 227 -20.99 -1.74 12.00
C VAL A 227 -20.11 -1.61 13.25
N ALA A 228 -20.17 -2.60 14.16
CA ALA A 228 -19.41 -2.57 15.40
C ALA A 228 -17.89 -2.52 15.13
N ILE A 229 -17.37 -3.34 14.22
CA ILE A 229 -15.92 -3.33 13.92
C ILE A 229 -15.50 -2.02 13.25
N LEU A 230 -16.30 -1.44 12.34
CA LEU A 230 -16.01 -0.15 11.74
C LEU A 230 -16.06 0.98 12.77
N ALA A 231 -17.03 0.96 13.68
CA ALA A 231 -17.12 1.92 14.79
C ALA A 231 -15.89 1.81 15.71
N SER A 232 -15.44 0.59 16.04
CA SER A 232 -14.23 0.37 16.84
C SER A 232 -12.98 0.88 16.16
N ILE A 233 -12.79 0.61 14.87
CA ILE A 233 -11.67 1.14 14.09
C ILE A 233 -11.76 2.67 14.04
N GLY A 234 -12.94 3.22 13.73
CA GLY A 234 -13.16 4.66 13.67
C GLY A 234 -12.89 5.35 15.00
N TRP A 235 -13.29 4.74 16.11
CA TRP A 235 -13.02 5.24 17.46
C TRP A 235 -11.52 5.33 17.72
N VAL A 236 -10.79 4.22 17.54
CA VAL A 236 -9.33 4.17 17.80
C VAL A 236 -8.58 5.13 16.87
N MET A 237 -8.98 5.24 15.60
CA MET A 237 -8.35 6.15 14.64
C MET A 237 -8.71 7.63 14.86
N SER A 238 -9.74 7.92 15.63
CA SER A 238 -10.15 9.31 15.94
C SER A 238 -9.52 9.83 17.24
N ASP A 239 -8.69 9.03 17.90
CA ASP A 239 -7.93 9.48 19.06
C ASP A 239 -6.89 10.54 18.65
N ALA A 240 -6.67 11.51 19.56
CA ALA A 240 -5.68 12.57 19.33
C ALA A 240 -4.23 12.05 19.36
N GLU A 241 -3.99 11.02 20.19
CA GLU A 241 -2.70 10.33 20.22
C GLU A 241 -2.67 9.21 19.17
N PRO A 242 -1.52 8.98 18.51
CA PRO A 242 -1.42 7.90 17.53
C PRO A 242 -1.75 6.57 18.20
N PRO A 243 -2.75 5.83 17.67
CA PRO A 243 -3.18 4.57 18.27
C PRO A 243 -2.04 3.57 18.25
N LEU A 244 -2.01 2.69 19.24
CA LEU A 244 -1.06 1.58 19.28
C LEU A 244 -1.22 0.73 18.02
N THR A 245 -0.18 0.67 17.19
CA THR A 245 -0.16 -0.07 15.92
C THR A 245 -0.65 -1.52 16.04
N ILE A 246 -0.45 -2.12 17.21
CA ILE A 246 -0.82 -3.50 17.52
C ILE A 246 -2.33 -3.68 17.61
N GLU A 247 -3.02 -2.80 18.35
CA GLU A 247 -4.48 -2.86 18.50
C GLU A 247 -5.19 -2.75 17.16
N LEU A 248 -4.77 -1.79 16.33
CA LEU A 248 -5.31 -1.64 14.98
C LEU A 248 -5.01 -2.85 14.09
N GLY A 249 -3.81 -3.43 14.19
CA GLY A 249 -3.47 -4.64 13.46
C GLY A 249 -4.43 -5.80 13.76
N LEU A 250 -4.79 -5.99 15.03
CA LEU A 250 -5.79 -6.99 15.45
C LEU A 250 -7.19 -6.64 14.97
N LEU A 251 -7.63 -5.38 15.13
CA LEU A 251 -8.92 -4.91 14.62
C LEU A 251 -9.03 -5.10 13.10
N PHE A 252 -7.97 -4.84 12.34
CA PHE A 252 -7.95 -5.09 10.90
C PHE A 252 -8.09 -6.58 10.57
N CYS A 253 -7.46 -7.49 11.32
CA CYS A 253 -7.63 -8.93 11.14
C CYS A 253 -9.09 -9.36 11.41
N VAL A 254 -9.71 -8.82 12.47
CA VAL A 254 -11.12 -9.07 12.79
C VAL A 254 -12.03 -8.49 11.71
N ALA A 255 -11.76 -7.28 11.21
CA ALA A 255 -12.51 -6.69 10.10
C ALA A 255 -12.42 -7.57 8.83
N ILE A 256 -11.22 -8.02 8.46
CA ILE A 256 -11.03 -8.93 7.33
C ILE A 256 -11.85 -10.21 7.52
N LEU A 257 -11.86 -10.78 8.72
CA LEU A 257 -12.61 -11.99 9.02
C LEU A 257 -14.14 -11.78 8.84
N ILE A 258 -14.68 -10.70 9.42
CA ILE A 258 -16.11 -10.37 9.33
C ILE A 258 -16.50 -10.09 7.87
N PHE A 259 -15.79 -9.20 7.20
CA PHE A 259 -16.13 -8.78 5.83
C PHE A 259 -15.81 -9.84 4.76
N ALA A 260 -15.01 -10.86 5.04
CA ALA A 260 -14.83 -12.00 4.16
C ALA A 260 -16.12 -12.84 3.97
N HIS A 261 -17.06 -12.77 4.90
CA HIS A 261 -18.37 -13.41 4.76
C HIS A 261 -19.29 -12.65 3.79
N GLU A 262 -19.10 -11.34 3.62
CA GLU A 262 -19.87 -10.47 2.71
C GLU A 262 -21.39 -10.53 2.95
N ALA A 263 -21.85 -10.62 4.19
CA ALA A 263 -23.23 -10.98 4.54
C ALA A 263 -24.07 -9.80 5.07
N GLY A 264 -23.46 -8.77 5.68
CA GLY A 264 -24.18 -7.67 6.31
C GLY A 264 -24.48 -6.50 5.36
N ILE A 265 -25.11 -5.45 5.90
CA ILE A 265 -25.61 -4.29 5.14
C ILE A 265 -24.47 -3.46 4.54
N VAL A 266 -23.36 -3.28 5.29
CA VAL A 266 -22.18 -2.55 4.78
C VAL A 266 -21.55 -3.31 3.62
N SER A 267 -21.47 -4.64 3.73
CA SER A 267 -21.01 -5.50 2.63
C SER A 267 -21.86 -5.33 1.38
N GLN A 268 -23.19 -5.23 1.50
CA GLN A 268 -24.06 -5.01 0.34
C GLN A 268 -23.79 -3.65 -0.31
N LEU A 269 -23.60 -2.59 0.49
CA LEU A 269 -23.20 -1.26 0.00
C LEU A 269 -21.85 -1.31 -0.74
N LEU A 270 -20.85 -1.94 -0.13
CA LEU A 270 -19.50 -2.02 -0.68
C LEU A 270 -19.37 -2.92 -1.93
N LYS A 271 -20.39 -3.70 -2.26
CA LYS A 271 -20.50 -4.43 -3.54
C LYS A 271 -20.98 -3.56 -4.70
N LEU A 272 -21.48 -2.35 -4.48
CA LEU A 272 -21.85 -1.43 -5.55
C LEU A 272 -20.64 -1.16 -6.44
N ARG A 273 -20.82 -1.14 -7.75
CA ARG A 273 -19.78 -1.19 -8.80
C ARG A 273 -18.63 -0.18 -8.61
N VAL A 274 -18.91 0.96 -8.01
CA VAL A 274 -17.93 2.03 -7.77
C VAL A 274 -16.83 1.58 -6.81
N PHE A 275 -17.16 0.89 -5.72
CA PHE A 275 -16.21 0.51 -4.69
C PHE A 275 -15.22 -0.57 -5.16
N PRO A 276 -15.64 -1.71 -5.74
CA PRO A 276 -14.70 -2.66 -6.31
C PRO A 276 -13.91 -2.09 -7.50
N ALA A 277 -14.43 -1.06 -8.21
CA ALA A 277 -13.68 -0.37 -9.24
C ALA A 277 -12.51 0.42 -8.65
N LEU A 278 -12.73 1.16 -7.57
CA LEU A 278 -11.67 1.82 -6.80
C LEU A 278 -10.67 0.79 -6.25
N GLY A 279 -11.18 -0.34 -5.74
CA GLY A 279 -10.34 -1.44 -5.25
C GLY A 279 -9.41 -2.02 -6.31
N ARG A 280 -9.79 -2.03 -7.58
CA ARG A 280 -8.87 -2.44 -8.67
C ARG A 280 -7.74 -1.44 -8.90
N LEU A 281 -7.95 -0.17 -8.59
CA LEU A 281 -6.99 0.92 -8.78
C LEU A 281 -6.08 1.13 -7.56
N TRP A 282 -6.27 0.38 -6.46
CA TRP A 282 -5.61 0.66 -5.18
C TRP A 282 -4.09 0.84 -5.30
N LEU A 283 -3.40 -0.02 -6.07
CA LEU A 283 -1.94 0.05 -6.23
C LEU A 283 -1.53 1.29 -7.02
N SER A 284 -2.26 1.61 -8.11
CA SER A 284 -2.03 2.82 -8.89
C SER A 284 -2.28 4.06 -8.04
N ILE A 285 -3.40 4.14 -7.28
CA ILE A 285 -3.68 5.23 -6.34
C ILE A 285 -2.54 5.34 -5.33
N TYR A 286 -2.16 4.21 -4.72
CA TYR A 286 -1.15 4.18 -3.69
C TYR A 286 0.23 4.65 -4.16
N LEU A 287 0.68 4.27 -5.35
CA LEU A 287 2.00 4.63 -5.84
C LEU A 287 2.05 6.03 -6.47
N THR A 288 0.94 6.54 -7.02
CA THR A 288 0.96 7.80 -7.78
C THR A 288 0.54 9.01 -6.98
N HIS A 289 -0.16 8.84 -5.83
CA HIS A 289 -0.71 10.00 -5.11
C HIS A 289 0.35 11.01 -4.68
N ALA A 290 1.51 10.54 -4.20
CA ALA A 290 2.58 11.43 -3.79
C ALA A 290 3.13 12.26 -4.96
N ALA A 291 3.27 11.66 -6.15
CA ALA A 291 3.71 12.37 -7.35
C ALA A 291 2.68 13.43 -7.79
N VAL A 292 1.39 13.09 -7.74
CA VAL A 292 0.31 14.04 -8.11
C VAL A 292 0.24 15.20 -7.10
N ILE A 293 0.24 14.90 -5.80
CA ILE A 293 0.26 15.92 -4.74
C ILE A 293 1.49 16.82 -4.90
N PHE A 294 2.66 16.24 -5.16
CA PHE A 294 3.89 16.98 -5.40
C PHE A 294 3.80 17.94 -6.58
N VAL A 295 3.24 17.48 -7.71
CA VAL A 295 3.05 18.35 -8.91
C VAL A 295 2.09 19.47 -8.62
N LEU A 296 0.94 19.17 -7.98
CA LEU A 296 -0.07 20.17 -7.65
C LEU A 296 0.48 21.21 -6.66
N ALA A 297 1.13 20.77 -5.58
CA ALA A 297 1.73 21.67 -4.59
C ALA A 297 2.82 22.55 -5.20
N THR A 298 3.69 21.96 -6.05
CA THR A 298 4.74 22.73 -6.76
C THR A 298 4.12 23.73 -7.72
N GLY A 299 3.13 23.31 -8.52
CA GLY A 299 2.43 24.18 -9.46
C GLY A 299 1.74 25.36 -8.77
N LEU A 300 1.04 25.11 -7.66
CA LEU A 300 0.39 26.16 -6.86
C LEU A 300 1.42 27.11 -6.23
N THR A 301 2.57 26.60 -5.79
CA THR A 301 3.66 27.42 -5.25
C THR A 301 4.22 28.37 -6.33
N VAL A 302 4.45 27.84 -7.53
CA VAL A 302 4.95 28.61 -8.66
C VAL A 302 3.91 29.66 -9.07
N ALA A 303 2.65 29.25 -9.24
CA ALA A 303 1.55 30.17 -9.56
C ALA A 303 1.38 31.29 -8.53
N GLY A 304 1.52 30.95 -7.24
CA GLY A 304 1.48 31.94 -6.15
C GLY A 304 2.57 33.00 -6.25
N LYS A 305 3.80 32.60 -6.61
CA LYS A 305 4.92 33.53 -6.80
C LYS A 305 4.66 34.53 -7.94
N PHE A 306 4.07 34.08 -9.06
CA PHE A 306 3.73 34.94 -10.17
C PHE A 306 2.45 35.75 -9.93
N GLY A 307 1.48 35.18 -9.19
CA GLY A 307 0.19 35.84 -8.91
C GLY A 307 0.21 36.74 -7.67
N GLY A 308 1.32 36.80 -6.92
CA GLY A 308 1.42 37.66 -5.73
C GLY A 308 0.61 37.15 -4.53
N PHE A 309 0.27 35.84 -4.47
CA PHE A 309 -0.45 35.21 -3.36
C PHE A 309 0.37 34.04 -2.76
N ALA A 310 0.27 33.88 -1.44
CA ALA A 310 0.90 32.76 -0.74
C ALA A 310 -0.15 31.73 -0.34
N LEU A 311 -0.03 30.52 -0.87
CA LEU A 311 -0.90 29.37 -0.51
C LEU A 311 -0.21 28.39 0.43
N LEU A 312 1.04 28.62 0.80
CA LEU A 312 1.80 27.75 1.69
C LEU A 312 1.89 28.37 3.08
N VAL A 313 1.58 27.57 4.08
CA VAL A 313 1.69 27.89 5.50
C VAL A 313 2.54 26.82 6.17
N ASP A 314 3.60 27.23 6.86
CA ASP A 314 4.43 26.32 7.62
C ASP A 314 3.80 26.14 9.03
N ARG A 315 3.61 24.89 9.44
CA ARG A 315 3.08 24.49 10.75
C ARG A 315 4.10 23.63 11.48
N PRO A 316 4.15 23.67 12.82
CA PRO A 316 4.96 22.71 13.57
C PRO A 316 4.58 21.28 13.23
N GLY A 317 5.57 20.43 12.93
CA GLY A 317 5.38 19.00 12.76
C GLY A 317 5.33 18.26 14.10
N GLU A 318 5.05 16.97 14.05
CA GLU A 318 4.96 16.12 15.26
C GLU A 318 6.33 15.97 15.97
N ALA A 319 7.42 15.99 15.24
CA ALA A 319 8.76 15.95 15.83
C ALA A 319 9.24 17.37 16.18
N PRO A 320 9.87 17.57 17.37
CA PRO A 320 10.41 18.86 17.77
C PRO A 320 11.33 19.48 16.72
N GLY A 321 11.05 20.72 16.30
CA GLY A 321 11.86 21.45 15.32
C GLY A 321 11.55 21.11 13.86
N THR A 322 10.62 20.21 13.58
CA THR A 322 10.17 19.95 12.20
C THR A 322 9.06 20.92 11.81
N LEU A 323 9.08 21.38 10.55
CA LEU A 323 8.03 22.18 9.96
C LEU A 323 7.35 21.36 8.86
N LEU A 324 6.04 21.22 8.95
CA LEU A 324 5.20 20.67 7.91
C LEU A 324 4.59 21.80 7.08
N ARG A 325 4.65 21.63 5.79
CA ARG A 325 4.14 22.62 4.84
C ARG A 325 2.72 22.27 4.43
N TYR A 326 1.79 23.14 4.77
CA TYR A 326 0.37 23.02 4.45
C TYR A 326 0.00 23.92 3.27
N LEU A 327 -0.95 23.46 2.46
CA LEU A 327 -1.66 24.28 1.52
C LEU A 327 -2.85 24.95 2.22
N SER A 328 -3.03 26.26 2.07
CA SER A 328 -4.15 27.01 2.64
C SER A 328 -4.62 28.09 1.68
N THR A 329 -5.91 28.10 1.42
CA THR A 329 -6.59 29.19 0.67
C THR A 329 -7.17 30.25 1.60
N GLY A 330 -7.06 30.06 2.93
CA GLY A 330 -7.66 30.91 3.95
C GLY A 330 -9.15 30.64 4.21
N SER A 331 -9.80 29.75 3.44
CA SER A 331 -11.21 29.40 3.56
C SER A 331 -11.41 27.89 3.62
N ALA A 332 -12.13 27.41 4.64
CA ALA A 332 -12.44 25.99 4.81
C ALA A 332 -13.18 25.37 3.60
N LEU A 333 -14.07 26.15 2.97
CA LEU A 333 -14.77 25.70 1.76
C LEU A 333 -13.78 25.47 0.60
N ASN A 334 -12.93 26.46 0.33
CA ASN A 334 -11.95 26.36 -0.75
C ASN A 334 -10.90 25.29 -0.48
N ASP A 335 -10.48 25.11 0.78
CA ASP A 335 -9.54 24.08 1.19
C ASP A 335 -10.14 22.67 0.99
N ASN A 336 -11.43 22.47 1.29
CA ASN A 336 -12.11 21.21 0.98
C ASN A 336 -12.37 21.00 -0.53
N LEU A 337 -12.62 22.07 -1.29
CA LEU A 337 -12.69 21.98 -2.77
C LEU A 337 -11.33 21.63 -3.37
N LEU A 338 -10.25 22.20 -2.84
CA LEU A 338 -8.88 21.82 -3.22
C LEU A 338 -8.60 20.36 -2.88
N MET A 339 -9.01 19.89 -1.71
CA MET A 339 -8.91 18.48 -1.33
C MET A 339 -9.64 17.58 -2.33
N LEU A 340 -10.86 17.92 -2.69
CA LEU A 340 -11.64 17.18 -3.69
C LEU A 340 -10.91 17.16 -5.04
N LEU A 341 -10.34 18.28 -5.47
CA LEU A 341 -9.54 18.37 -6.70
C LEU A 341 -8.33 17.44 -6.65
N VAL A 342 -7.60 17.41 -5.53
CA VAL A 342 -6.47 16.48 -5.33
C VAL A 342 -6.91 15.03 -5.46
N VAL A 343 -7.99 14.64 -4.77
CA VAL A 343 -8.52 13.27 -4.84
C VAL A 343 -8.92 12.89 -6.26
N VAL A 344 -9.65 13.77 -6.96
CA VAL A 344 -10.06 13.54 -8.35
C VAL A 344 -8.85 13.44 -9.27
N ALA A 345 -7.88 14.34 -9.16
CA ALA A 345 -6.65 14.31 -9.95
C ALA A 345 -5.88 13.01 -9.76
N VAL A 346 -5.71 12.55 -8.49
CA VAL A 346 -5.05 11.27 -8.19
C VAL A 346 -5.82 10.10 -8.81
N VAL A 347 -7.14 10.06 -8.67
CA VAL A 347 -7.95 8.97 -9.25
C VAL A 347 -7.82 8.93 -10.77
N VAL A 348 -7.89 10.09 -11.43
CA VAL A 348 -7.74 10.19 -12.90
C VAL A 348 -6.35 9.71 -13.35
N VAL A 349 -5.28 10.19 -12.72
CA VAL A 349 -3.91 9.74 -13.02
C VAL A 349 -3.77 8.24 -12.74
N SER A 350 -4.39 7.74 -11.67
CA SER A 350 -4.37 6.32 -11.33
C SER A 350 -5.12 5.45 -12.36
N MET A 351 -6.20 5.95 -12.94
CA MET A 351 -6.89 5.25 -14.05
C MET A 351 -5.98 5.14 -15.29
N LEU A 352 -5.25 6.21 -15.61
CA LEU A 352 -4.31 6.23 -16.73
C LEU A 352 -3.12 5.30 -16.47
N THR A 353 -2.48 5.41 -15.31
CA THR A 353 -1.32 4.55 -14.97
C THR A 353 -1.71 3.08 -14.81
N HIS A 354 -2.89 2.79 -14.28
CA HIS A 354 -3.42 1.43 -14.26
C HIS A 354 -3.59 0.88 -15.69
N ARG A 355 -4.21 1.66 -16.57
CA ARG A 355 -4.48 1.22 -17.95
C ARG A 355 -3.21 1.03 -18.78
N TYR A 356 -2.24 1.93 -18.66
CA TYR A 356 -1.09 1.99 -19.57
C TYR A 356 0.19 1.40 -18.99
N ILE A 357 0.29 1.21 -17.65
CA ILE A 357 1.50 0.71 -17.00
C ILE A 357 1.21 -0.57 -16.18
N GLU A 358 0.29 -0.50 -15.20
CA GLU A 358 0.03 -1.63 -14.29
C GLU A 358 -0.60 -2.82 -15.02
N ALA A 359 -1.69 -2.62 -15.76
CA ALA A 359 -2.41 -3.70 -16.43
C ALA A 359 -1.57 -4.35 -17.56
N PRO A 360 -0.77 -3.63 -18.37
CA PRO A 360 0.20 -4.24 -19.27
C PRO A 360 1.26 -5.09 -18.53
N GLY A 361 1.78 -4.60 -17.40
CA GLY A 361 2.71 -5.36 -16.57
C GLY A 361 2.11 -6.68 -16.08
N ILE A 362 0.88 -6.66 -15.57
CA ILE A 362 0.16 -7.86 -15.13
C ILE A 362 0.00 -8.85 -16.29
N ARG A 363 -0.41 -8.37 -17.48
CA ARG A 363 -0.57 -9.20 -18.70
C ARG A 363 0.75 -9.82 -19.14
N LEU A 364 1.86 -9.08 -19.06
CA LEU A 364 3.19 -9.61 -19.34
C LEU A 364 3.52 -10.82 -18.45
N GLY A 365 3.26 -10.70 -17.14
CA GLY A 365 3.45 -11.80 -16.19
C GLY A 365 2.56 -13.02 -16.49
N GLU A 366 1.32 -12.79 -16.92
CA GLU A 366 0.40 -13.87 -17.30
C GLU A 366 0.84 -14.56 -18.60
N ASN A 367 1.22 -13.80 -19.62
CA ASN A 367 1.72 -14.34 -20.91
C ASN A 367 2.98 -15.18 -20.70
N TRP A 368 3.88 -14.74 -19.82
CA TRP A 368 5.08 -15.49 -19.50
C TRP A 368 4.75 -16.85 -18.88
N LYS A 369 3.77 -16.94 -17.98
CA LYS A 369 3.27 -18.21 -17.40
C LYS A 369 2.68 -19.13 -18.47
N HIS A 370 1.96 -18.57 -19.43
CA HIS A 370 1.35 -19.35 -20.53
C HIS A 370 2.38 -19.83 -21.53
N GLY A 371 3.35 -18.99 -21.92
CA GLY A 371 4.44 -19.36 -22.84
C GLY A 371 5.26 -20.55 -22.33
N THR A 372 5.58 -20.56 -21.04
CA THR A 372 6.29 -21.68 -20.41
C THR A 372 5.45 -22.98 -20.35
N ARG A 373 4.12 -22.91 -20.41
CA ARG A 373 3.24 -24.10 -20.51
C ARG A 373 3.19 -24.67 -21.93
N PHE A 374 3.27 -23.83 -22.96
CA PHE A 374 3.23 -24.26 -24.37
C PHE A 374 4.50 -24.98 -24.80
N HIS A 375 5.68 -24.53 -24.37
CA HIS A 375 6.95 -25.20 -24.68
C HIS A 375 7.01 -26.61 -24.08
N ARG A 376 6.47 -26.82 -22.89
CA ARG A 376 6.51 -28.14 -22.24
C ARG A 376 5.59 -29.17 -22.89
N ARG A 377 4.48 -28.78 -23.50
CA ARG A 377 3.62 -29.72 -24.26
C ARG A 377 4.28 -30.23 -25.55
N LYS A 378 5.29 -29.53 -26.06
CA LYS A 378 6.08 -29.98 -27.24
C LYS A 378 7.22 -30.92 -26.82
N ASP A 379 7.70 -30.84 -25.59
CA ASP A 379 8.86 -31.61 -25.11
C ASP A 379 8.47 -32.89 -24.34
N ASP A 380 7.19 -33.10 -24.02
CA ASP A 380 6.72 -34.35 -23.42
C ASP A 380 6.63 -35.42 -24.54
N PRO A 381 7.34 -36.58 -24.42
CA PRO A 381 7.22 -37.66 -25.37
C PRO A 381 5.78 -38.20 -25.40
N PRO A 382 5.26 -38.61 -26.55
CA PRO A 382 3.90 -39.13 -26.67
C PRO A 382 3.72 -40.30 -25.68
N GLN A 383 2.75 -40.17 -24.76
CA GLN A 383 2.39 -41.27 -23.89
C GLN A 383 1.97 -42.44 -24.77
N ARG A 384 2.81 -43.48 -24.81
CA ARG A 384 2.46 -44.75 -25.44
C ARG A 384 1.24 -45.30 -24.70
N GLN A 385 0.13 -45.30 -25.39
CA GLN A 385 -1.05 -46.09 -24.99
C GLN A 385 -0.65 -47.55 -25.06
N ALA A 386 -0.57 -48.19 -23.89
CA ALA A 386 -0.51 -49.62 -23.70
C ALA A 386 -1.80 -50.05 -23.00
#